data_4c337074168d40f0b02951ca531648a6
#
_entry.id   4c337074168d40f0b02951ca531648a6
#
_cell.length_a   1.000
_cell.length_b   1.000
_cell.length_c   1.000
_cell.angle_alpha   90.00
_cell.angle_beta   90.00
_cell.angle_gamma   90.00
#
_symmetry.space_group_name_H-M   'P 1'
#
loop_
_entity.id
_entity.type
_entity.pdbx_description
1 polymer ?
#
loop_
_entity_poly.entity_id
_entity_poly.type
_entity_poly.pdbx_seq_one_letter_code
_entity_poly.pdbx_strand_id
1 'polypeptide(L)'
;MQIKLDDADIYIIKKLLENANTSYKDIAKELNITRQTVAKRVKKLIKYGVLTGAHYSIDYEKIGYPIMALILANMTEFNSKSIRSALEWAHKNKISILYWGTITGSWAIMIIALFRTVGEMERFLMSAREEGIFAQTETSIIMNLYRTPESWTPYLDAQKKNKNRKR
;
A
#
# COMPACT_ATOMS: atom_id res chain seq x y z
N MET A 1 -13.75 9.62 -10.40
CA MET A 1 -13.63 11.00 -10.96
C MET A 1 -12.16 11.41 -10.86
N GLN A 2 -11.52 11.71 -11.99
CA GLN A 2 -10.10 12.10 -12.01
C GLN A 2 -9.98 13.56 -11.59
N ILE A 3 -9.18 13.85 -10.54
CA ILE A 3 -8.92 15.22 -10.09
C ILE A 3 -7.81 15.86 -10.93
N LYS A 4 -7.99 17.12 -11.32
CA LYS A 4 -6.96 17.90 -12.00
C LYS A 4 -6.01 18.50 -10.93
N LEU A 5 -4.77 18.02 -10.91
CA LEU A 5 -3.70 18.53 -10.05
C LEU A 5 -2.94 19.66 -10.76
N ASP A 6 -2.60 20.71 -10.03
CA ASP A 6 -1.66 21.74 -10.49
C ASP A 6 -0.23 21.46 -10.00
N ASP A 7 0.73 22.30 -10.41
CA ASP A 7 2.13 22.10 -10.08
C ASP A 7 2.42 22.20 -8.57
N ALA A 8 1.66 23.06 -7.87
CA ALA A 8 1.79 23.17 -6.42
C ALA A 8 1.24 21.92 -5.71
N ASP A 9 0.12 21.35 -6.20
CA ASP A 9 -0.42 20.10 -5.67
C ASP A 9 0.58 18.94 -5.87
N ILE A 10 1.19 18.86 -7.05
CA ILE A 10 2.22 17.84 -7.37
C ILE A 10 3.43 18.01 -6.46
N TYR A 11 3.89 19.23 -6.25
CA TYR A 11 5.02 19.50 -5.38
C TYR A 11 4.74 19.11 -3.92
N ILE A 12 3.56 19.47 -3.40
CA ILE A 12 3.11 19.09 -2.05
C ILE A 12 3.09 17.56 -1.91
N ILE A 13 2.54 16.85 -2.89
CA ILE A 13 2.50 15.38 -2.87
C ILE A 13 3.91 14.81 -2.80
N LYS A 14 4.85 15.30 -3.64
CA LYS A 14 6.25 14.85 -3.61
C LYS A 14 6.89 14.99 -2.23
N LYS A 15 6.80 16.18 -1.65
CA LYS A 15 7.39 16.46 -0.33
C LYS A 15 6.80 15.57 0.78
N LEU A 16 5.50 15.33 0.74
CA LEU A 16 4.85 14.44 1.70
C LEU A 16 5.14 12.96 1.47
N LEU A 17 5.40 12.54 0.22
CA LEU A 17 5.88 11.19 -0.08
C LEU A 17 7.32 10.95 0.37
N GLU A 18 8.19 11.96 0.21
CA GLU A 18 9.57 11.93 0.71
C GLU A 18 9.62 11.86 2.23
N ASN A 19 8.85 12.72 2.90
CA ASN A 19 8.72 12.72 4.35
C ASN A 19 7.34 13.27 4.78
N ALA A 20 6.50 12.38 5.30
CA ALA A 20 5.15 12.71 5.75
C ALA A 20 5.12 13.77 6.88
N ASN A 21 6.23 13.94 7.62
CA ASN A 21 6.38 14.94 8.68
C ASN A 21 6.91 16.29 8.18
N THR A 22 7.08 16.48 6.87
CA THR A 22 7.54 17.74 6.30
C THR A 22 6.63 18.88 6.73
N SER A 23 7.24 19.95 7.28
CA SER A 23 6.50 21.11 7.77
C SER A 23 5.79 21.83 6.62
N TYR A 24 4.50 22.14 6.80
CA TYR A 24 3.77 22.98 5.83
C TYR A 24 4.39 24.39 5.68
N LYS A 25 5.15 24.85 6.68
CA LYS A 25 5.88 26.12 6.61
C LYS A 25 7.03 26.02 5.61
N ASP A 26 7.76 24.89 5.59
CA ASP A 26 8.87 24.71 4.67
C ASP A 26 8.38 24.53 3.23
N ILE A 27 7.34 23.72 3.03
CA ILE A 27 6.67 23.58 1.72
C ILE A 27 6.17 24.95 1.22
N ALA A 28 5.57 25.75 2.09
CA ALA A 28 5.05 27.08 1.76
C ALA A 28 6.16 28.04 1.30
N LYS A 29 7.32 28.00 1.99
CA LYS A 29 8.50 28.79 1.64
C LYS A 29 9.03 28.43 0.25
N GLU A 30 9.16 27.13 -0.05
CA GLU A 30 9.66 26.66 -1.34
C GLU A 30 8.70 26.96 -2.51
N LEU A 31 7.39 26.96 -2.26
CA LEU A 31 6.36 27.31 -3.25
C LEU A 31 6.05 28.81 -3.33
N ASN A 32 6.63 29.65 -2.47
CA ASN A 32 6.31 31.06 -2.33
C ASN A 32 4.80 31.33 -2.13
N ILE A 33 4.18 30.53 -1.25
CA ILE A 33 2.77 30.66 -0.84
C ILE A 33 2.65 30.65 0.68
N THR A 34 1.44 30.87 1.22
CA THR A 34 1.25 30.84 2.68
C THR A 34 1.10 29.41 3.21
N ARG A 35 1.49 29.17 4.50
CA ARG A 35 1.23 27.92 5.21
C ARG A 35 -0.25 27.52 5.16
N GLN A 36 -1.14 28.50 5.26
CA GLN A 36 -2.59 28.26 5.20
C GLN A 36 -3.02 27.74 3.83
N THR A 37 -2.40 28.24 2.76
CA THR A 37 -2.65 27.77 1.39
C THR A 37 -2.21 26.31 1.22
N VAL A 38 -1.02 25.94 1.74
CA VAL A 38 -0.57 24.52 1.76
C VAL A 38 -1.57 23.66 2.52
N ALA A 39 -1.98 24.07 3.73
CA ALA A 39 -2.93 23.32 4.54
C ALA A 39 -4.28 23.12 3.83
N LYS A 40 -4.81 24.14 3.14
CA LYS A 40 -6.04 24.03 2.34
C LYS A 40 -5.88 23.03 1.19
N ARG A 41 -4.73 23.05 0.50
CA ARG A 41 -4.43 22.12 -0.59
C ARG A 41 -4.32 20.68 -0.09
N VAL A 42 -3.60 20.44 1.00
CA VAL A 42 -3.51 19.10 1.62
C VAL A 42 -4.90 18.58 2.03
N LYS A 43 -5.72 19.42 2.70
CA LYS A 43 -7.11 19.03 3.03
C LYS A 43 -7.92 18.68 1.78
N LYS A 44 -7.75 19.40 0.68
CA LYS A 44 -8.40 19.11 -0.59
C LYS A 44 -7.93 17.76 -1.15
N LEU A 45 -6.62 17.49 -1.16
CA LEU A 45 -6.05 16.23 -1.63
C LEU A 45 -6.55 15.02 -0.80
N ILE A 46 -6.66 15.20 0.52
CA ILE A 46 -7.25 14.18 1.41
C ILE A 46 -8.74 13.97 1.10
N LYS A 47 -9.52 15.06 1.00
CA LYS A 47 -10.95 14.99 0.70
C LYS A 47 -11.26 14.25 -0.60
N TYR A 48 -10.39 14.38 -1.60
CA TYR A 48 -10.53 13.69 -2.89
C TYR A 48 -9.85 12.31 -2.94
N GLY A 49 -9.31 11.82 -1.81
CA GLY A 49 -8.66 10.51 -1.73
C GLY A 49 -7.33 10.41 -2.50
N VAL A 50 -6.71 11.55 -2.84
CA VAL A 50 -5.36 11.56 -3.45
C VAL A 50 -4.30 11.26 -2.40
N LEU A 51 -4.45 11.82 -1.21
CA LEU A 51 -3.68 11.47 -0.02
C LEU A 51 -4.58 10.66 0.90
N THR A 52 -4.23 9.41 1.15
CA THR A 52 -5.05 8.46 1.92
C THR A 52 -4.60 8.30 3.36
N GLY A 53 -3.45 8.86 3.71
CA GLY A 53 -2.91 8.84 5.07
C GLY A 53 -1.39 8.96 5.10
N ALA A 54 -0.84 9.13 6.29
CA ALA A 54 0.59 9.08 6.57
C ALA A 54 0.87 7.85 7.44
N HIS A 55 1.78 6.99 7.00
CA HIS A 55 2.14 5.76 7.70
C HIS A 55 3.64 5.71 7.96
N TYR A 56 4.01 5.24 9.14
CA TYR A 56 5.40 4.91 9.44
C TYR A 56 5.78 3.61 8.75
N SER A 57 7.01 3.52 8.26
CA SER A 57 7.62 2.25 7.89
C SER A 57 8.08 1.53 9.14
N ILE A 58 7.76 0.26 9.25
CA ILE A 58 8.13 -0.57 10.40
C ILE A 58 9.17 -1.59 9.93
N ASP A 59 10.22 -1.76 10.72
CA ASP A 59 11.15 -2.86 10.61
C ASP A 59 10.54 -4.07 11.32
N TYR A 60 9.91 -4.95 10.54
CA TYR A 60 9.15 -6.07 11.08
C TYR A 60 10.04 -7.12 11.76
N GLU A 61 11.28 -7.29 11.31
CA GLU A 61 12.23 -8.20 11.92
C GLU A 61 12.52 -7.78 13.38
N LYS A 62 12.72 -6.47 13.61
CA LYS A 62 12.97 -5.92 14.95
C LYS A 62 11.80 -6.07 15.92
N ILE A 63 10.60 -6.26 15.43
CA ILE A 63 9.43 -6.51 16.28
C ILE A 63 9.03 -7.99 16.33
N GLY A 64 9.92 -8.90 15.86
CA GLY A 64 9.77 -10.34 16.00
C GLY A 64 9.05 -11.04 14.84
N TYR A 65 8.97 -10.41 13.66
CA TYR A 65 8.41 -10.98 12.44
C TYR A 65 9.46 -11.00 11.31
N PRO A 66 10.45 -11.91 11.38
CA PRO A 66 11.53 -11.94 10.39
C PRO A 66 11.09 -12.48 9.03
N ILE A 67 9.91 -13.09 8.93
CA ILE A 67 9.44 -13.68 7.68
C ILE A 67 8.30 -12.84 7.12
N MET A 68 8.52 -12.28 5.94
CA MET A 68 7.50 -11.67 5.10
C MET A 68 7.27 -12.58 3.91
N ALA A 69 6.04 -13.04 3.71
CA ALA A 69 5.68 -13.92 2.62
C ALA A 69 4.69 -13.27 1.65
N LEU A 70 4.94 -13.45 0.35
CA LEU A 70 3.98 -13.25 -0.71
C LEU A 70 3.27 -14.59 -0.95
N ILE A 71 1.95 -14.59 -0.77
CA ILE A 71 1.11 -15.76 -0.99
C ILE A 71 0.15 -15.41 -2.13
N LEU A 72 0.25 -16.17 -3.20
CA LEU A 72 -0.71 -16.15 -4.29
C LEU A 72 -1.69 -17.32 -4.06
N ALA A 73 -2.98 -17.05 -4.20
CA ALA A 73 -3.99 -18.05 -3.88
C ALA A 73 -5.16 -18.02 -4.87
N ASN A 74 -5.73 -19.20 -5.10
CA ASN A 74 -7.06 -19.39 -5.62
C ASN A 74 -7.96 -19.84 -4.48
N MET A 75 -9.09 -19.19 -4.31
CA MET A 75 -10.09 -19.56 -3.32
C MET A 75 -10.95 -20.72 -3.85
N THR A 76 -11.47 -21.55 -2.95
CA THR A 76 -12.42 -22.61 -3.29
C THR A 76 -13.70 -22.03 -3.88
N GLU A 77 -14.17 -20.93 -3.30
CA GLU A 77 -15.24 -20.11 -3.86
C GLU A 77 -14.75 -18.64 -3.94
N PHE A 78 -14.93 -18.00 -5.08
CA PHE A 78 -14.49 -16.63 -5.29
C PHE A 78 -15.69 -15.67 -5.44
N ASN A 79 -16.13 -15.11 -4.33
CA ASN A 79 -17.18 -14.10 -4.25
C ASN A 79 -16.93 -13.15 -3.05
N SER A 80 -17.67 -12.05 -2.98
CA SER A 80 -17.49 -11.05 -1.91
C SER A 80 -17.72 -11.60 -0.50
N LYS A 81 -18.57 -12.62 -0.35
CA LYS A 81 -18.85 -13.27 0.94
C LYS A 81 -17.64 -14.12 1.37
N SER A 82 -17.12 -14.95 0.47
CA SER A 82 -15.96 -15.81 0.74
C SER A 82 -14.71 -14.98 1.07
N ILE A 83 -14.46 -13.88 0.35
CA ILE A 83 -13.36 -12.96 0.65
C ILE A 83 -13.49 -12.40 2.06
N ARG A 84 -14.69 -11.95 2.45
CA ARG A 84 -14.93 -11.44 3.80
C ARG A 84 -14.71 -12.51 4.86
N SER A 85 -15.26 -13.71 4.67
CA SER A 85 -15.07 -14.83 5.58
C SER A 85 -13.61 -15.22 5.74
N ALA A 86 -12.82 -15.19 4.66
CA ALA A 86 -11.40 -15.47 4.71
C ALA A 86 -10.62 -14.42 5.51
N LEU A 87 -10.96 -13.13 5.37
CA LEU A 87 -10.36 -12.06 6.17
C LEU A 87 -10.73 -12.18 7.65
N GLU A 88 -11.99 -12.48 7.96
CA GLU A 88 -12.46 -12.72 9.34
C GLU A 88 -11.76 -13.94 9.96
N TRP A 89 -11.59 -15.02 9.19
CA TRP A 89 -10.85 -16.21 9.60
C TRP A 89 -9.37 -15.88 9.90
N ALA A 90 -8.69 -15.14 9.03
CA ALA A 90 -7.31 -14.72 9.23
C ALA A 90 -7.17 -13.84 10.49
N HIS A 91 -8.10 -12.94 10.71
CA HIS A 91 -8.13 -12.10 11.91
C HIS A 91 -8.34 -12.93 13.19
N LYS A 92 -9.29 -13.87 13.18
CA LYS A 92 -9.55 -14.80 14.30
C LYS A 92 -8.32 -15.63 14.64
N ASN A 93 -7.56 -16.06 13.63
CA ASN A 93 -6.33 -16.82 13.81
C ASN A 93 -5.08 -15.95 14.05
N LYS A 94 -5.26 -14.65 14.29
CA LYS A 94 -4.20 -13.68 14.62
C LYS A 94 -3.09 -13.60 13.57
N ILE A 95 -3.43 -13.78 12.29
CA ILE A 95 -2.48 -13.66 11.20
C ILE A 95 -2.21 -12.21 10.89
N SER A 96 -0.94 -11.82 10.85
CA SER A 96 -0.49 -10.46 10.56
C SER A 96 -0.47 -10.23 9.04
N ILE A 97 -1.63 -9.95 8.45
CA ILE A 97 -1.74 -9.61 7.04
C ILE A 97 -1.48 -8.12 6.84
N LEU A 98 -0.47 -7.79 6.02
CA LEU A 98 -0.17 -6.42 5.62
C LEU A 98 -1.01 -5.96 4.44
N TYR A 99 -1.14 -6.81 3.44
CA TYR A 99 -1.88 -6.53 2.23
C TYR A 99 -2.70 -7.75 1.82
N TRP A 100 -3.92 -7.48 1.37
CA TRP A 100 -4.80 -8.44 0.73
C TRP A 100 -5.38 -7.78 -0.51
N GLY A 101 -5.25 -8.40 -1.66
CA GLY A 101 -5.75 -7.87 -2.92
C GLY A 101 -6.26 -8.94 -3.85
N THR A 102 -7.23 -8.58 -4.68
CA THR A 102 -7.63 -9.38 -5.83
C THR A 102 -6.75 -9.02 -7.01
N ILE A 103 -6.31 -10.01 -7.76
CA ILE A 103 -5.44 -9.85 -8.93
C ILE A 103 -6.02 -10.57 -10.14
N THR A 104 -5.55 -10.19 -11.33
CA THR A 104 -5.91 -10.88 -12.58
C THR A 104 -4.80 -11.83 -12.98
N GLY A 105 -5.12 -12.90 -13.71
CA GLY A 105 -4.18 -13.89 -14.18
C GLY A 105 -4.47 -15.29 -13.63
N SER A 106 -3.45 -16.11 -13.43
CA SER A 106 -3.57 -17.48 -12.94
C SER A 106 -3.99 -17.57 -11.47
N TRP A 107 -3.79 -16.50 -10.71
CA TRP A 107 -4.13 -16.38 -9.30
C TRP A 107 -5.17 -15.31 -9.10
N ALA A 108 -6.11 -15.54 -8.19
CA ALA A 108 -7.21 -14.61 -7.91
C ALA A 108 -6.89 -13.67 -6.75
N ILE A 109 -6.04 -14.10 -5.80
CA ILE A 109 -5.72 -13.39 -4.57
C ILE A 109 -4.20 -13.24 -4.44
N MET A 110 -3.79 -12.07 -3.96
CA MET A 110 -2.45 -11.79 -3.47
C MET A 110 -2.52 -11.40 -1.99
N ILE A 111 -1.68 -12.01 -1.18
CA ILE A 111 -1.56 -11.71 0.25
C ILE A 111 -0.09 -11.44 0.56
N ILE A 112 0.19 -10.37 1.30
CA ILE A 112 1.47 -10.17 1.96
C ILE A 112 1.23 -10.29 3.46
N ALA A 113 1.85 -11.31 4.08
CA ALA A 113 1.68 -11.61 5.48
C ALA A 113 3.03 -11.76 6.19
N LEU A 114 3.01 -11.55 7.50
CA LEU A 114 4.17 -11.64 8.38
C LEU A 114 4.06 -12.87 9.27
N PHE A 115 5.19 -13.54 9.47
CA PHE A 115 5.30 -14.71 10.33
C PHE A 115 6.56 -14.64 11.19
N ARG A 116 6.47 -15.23 12.38
CA ARG A 116 7.61 -15.33 13.33
C ARG A 116 8.54 -16.47 12.95
N THR A 117 8.00 -17.55 12.38
CA THR A 117 8.74 -18.74 11.98
C THR A 117 8.16 -19.33 10.70
N VAL A 118 8.96 -20.13 9.99
CA VAL A 118 8.49 -20.91 8.83
C VAL A 118 7.36 -21.87 9.25
N GLY A 119 7.46 -22.50 10.42
CA GLY A 119 6.40 -23.38 10.92
C GLY A 119 5.08 -22.66 11.23
N GLU A 120 5.11 -21.35 11.57
CA GLU A 120 3.88 -20.55 11.68
C GLU A 120 3.25 -20.34 10.30
N MET A 121 4.06 -20.02 9.29
CA MET A 121 3.62 -19.87 7.91
C MET A 121 3.02 -21.18 7.37
N GLU A 122 3.69 -22.31 7.59
CA GLU A 122 3.19 -23.63 7.17
C GLU A 122 1.84 -23.96 7.81
N ARG A 123 1.72 -23.77 9.13
CA ARG A 123 0.44 -23.99 9.84
C ARG A 123 -0.68 -23.11 9.28
N PHE A 124 -0.40 -21.86 8.97
CA PHE A 124 -1.36 -20.99 8.34
C PHE A 124 -1.86 -21.55 7.00
N LEU A 125 -0.93 -21.94 6.12
CA LEU A 125 -1.28 -22.46 4.79
C LEU A 125 -2.07 -23.78 4.89
N MET A 126 -1.67 -24.68 5.79
CA MET A 126 -2.37 -25.93 6.03
C MET A 126 -3.78 -25.71 6.56
N SER A 127 -3.92 -24.88 7.60
CA SER A 127 -5.23 -24.57 8.20
C SER A 127 -6.17 -23.88 7.21
N ALA A 128 -5.67 -22.97 6.40
CA ALA A 128 -6.46 -22.31 5.36
C ALA A 128 -6.97 -23.29 4.30
N ARG A 129 -6.19 -24.34 4.00
CA ARG A 129 -6.58 -25.40 3.08
C ARG A 129 -7.59 -26.37 3.70
N GLU A 130 -7.36 -26.80 4.94
CA GLU A 130 -8.24 -27.69 5.69
C GLU A 130 -9.63 -27.08 5.90
N GLU A 131 -9.68 -25.76 6.15
CA GLU A 131 -10.95 -25.03 6.27
C GLU A 131 -11.58 -24.65 4.92
N GLY A 132 -10.99 -25.10 3.80
CA GLY A 132 -11.55 -24.89 2.46
C GLY A 132 -11.50 -23.44 1.97
N ILE A 133 -10.63 -22.59 2.56
CA ILE A 133 -10.50 -21.20 2.17
C ILE A 133 -9.73 -21.08 0.87
N PHE A 134 -8.57 -21.75 0.78
CA PHE A 134 -7.73 -21.78 -0.41
C PHE A 134 -7.77 -23.14 -1.08
N ALA A 135 -8.06 -23.15 -2.37
CA ALA A 135 -7.97 -24.35 -3.21
C ALA A 135 -6.52 -24.63 -3.62
N GLN A 136 -5.77 -23.56 -3.94
CA GLN A 136 -4.38 -23.62 -4.35
C GLN A 136 -3.63 -22.42 -3.79
N THR A 137 -2.34 -22.62 -3.47
CA THR A 137 -1.45 -21.55 -3.03
C THR A 137 -0.07 -21.70 -3.63
N GLU A 138 0.56 -20.58 -3.94
CA GLU A 138 1.98 -20.45 -4.21
C GLU A 138 2.56 -19.44 -3.23
N THR A 139 3.65 -19.80 -2.56
CA THR A 139 4.20 -18.96 -1.48
C THR A 139 5.68 -18.71 -1.73
N SER A 140 6.06 -17.44 -1.69
CA SER A 140 7.43 -16.97 -1.78
C SER A 140 7.79 -16.15 -0.55
N ILE A 141 8.96 -16.42 0.05
CA ILE A 141 9.51 -15.56 1.10
C ILE A 141 10.15 -14.35 0.45
N ILE A 142 9.77 -13.15 0.89
CA ILE A 142 10.36 -11.90 0.42
C ILE A 142 11.67 -11.69 1.18
N MET A 143 12.79 -11.88 0.50
CA MET A 143 14.12 -11.72 1.10
C MET A 143 14.47 -10.26 1.37
N ASN A 144 14.11 -9.36 0.45
CA ASN A 144 14.36 -7.92 0.56
C ASN A 144 13.21 -7.15 -0.07
N LEU A 145 12.67 -6.18 0.65
CA LEU A 145 11.68 -5.24 0.13
C LEU A 145 12.24 -3.83 0.16
N TYR A 146 12.58 -3.32 -1.02
CA TYR A 146 13.09 -1.96 -1.17
C TYR A 146 11.95 -1.00 -1.41
N ARG A 147 11.82 0.00 -0.54
CA ARG A 147 10.91 1.11 -0.77
C ARG A 147 11.67 2.20 -1.53
N THR A 148 11.19 2.52 -2.71
CA THR A 148 11.77 3.58 -3.56
C THR A 148 10.78 4.75 -3.66
N PRO A 149 10.71 5.64 -2.65
CA PRO A 149 9.80 6.79 -2.68
C PRO A 149 10.04 7.68 -3.90
N GLU A 150 11.28 7.71 -4.39
CA GLU A 150 11.69 8.46 -5.58
C GLU A 150 11.12 7.90 -6.88
N SER A 151 10.67 6.63 -6.91
CA SER A 151 10.09 6.01 -8.12
C SER A 151 8.81 6.70 -8.61
N TRP A 152 8.12 7.46 -7.74
CA TRP A 152 6.95 8.24 -8.11
C TRP A 152 7.28 9.61 -8.72
N THR A 153 8.50 10.13 -8.49
CA THR A 153 8.90 11.44 -9.00
C THR A 153 8.90 11.52 -10.53
N PRO A 154 9.40 10.52 -11.30
CA PRO A 154 9.33 10.55 -12.75
C PRO A 154 7.90 10.63 -13.30
N TYR A 155 6.94 9.90 -12.68
CA TYR A 155 5.53 9.94 -13.06
C TYR A 155 4.92 11.34 -12.83
N LEU A 156 5.19 11.93 -11.67
CA LEU A 156 4.70 13.27 -11.33
C LEU A 156 5.34 14.35 -12.22
N ASP A 157 6.59 14.18 -12.64
CA ASP A 157 7.27 15.09 -13.56
C ASP A 157 6.77 14.95 -15.00
N ALA A 158 6.40 13.74 -15.43
CA ALA A 158 5.78 13.52 -16.74
C ALA A 158 4.43 14.24 -16.88
N GLN A 159 3.68 14.40 -15.79
CA GLN A 159 2.45 15.20 -15.78
C GLN A 159 2.71 16.70 -16.09
N LYS A 160 3.85 17.25 -15.69
CA LYS A 160 4.27 18.62 -16.03
C LYS A 160 4.55 18.79 -17.53
N LYS A 161 5.31 17.85 -18.13
CA LYS A 161 5.70 17.92 -19.55
C LYS A 161 4.50 17.87 -20.49
N ASN A 162 3.47 17.10 -20.16
CA ASN A 162 2.26 16.99 -20.97
C ASN A 162 1.38 18.25 -20.96
N LYS A 163 1.46 19.08 -19.92
CA LYS A 163 0.76 20.38 -19.88
C LYS A 163 1.39 21.43 -20.80
N ASN A 164 2.74 21.45 -20.89
CA ASN A 164 3.46 22.42 -21.71
C ASN A 164 3.41 22.11 -23.22
N ARG A 165 3.04 20.88 -23.62
CA ARG A 165 2.82 20.52 -25.04
C ARG A 165 1.41 20.82 -25.55
N LYS A 166 0.47 21.20 -24.65
CA LYS A 166 -0.93 21.54 -25.02
C LYS A 166 -1.21 23.06 -24.92
N ARG A 167 -0.19 23.87 -24.76
CA ARG A 167 -0.19 25.32 -24.94
C ARG A 167 0.61 25.68 -26.18
#